data_ef79126bf95da86254b8da948cbb984f
#
_entry.id   ef79126bf95da86254b8da948cbb984f
#
_cell.length_a   1.000
_cell.length_b   1.000
_cell.length_c   1.000
_cell.angle_alpha   90.00
_cell.angle_beta   90.00
_cell.angle_gamma   90.00
#
_symmetry.space_group_name_H-M   'P 1'
#
loop_
_entity.id
_entity.type
_entity.pdbx_description
1 polymer ?
#
loop_
_entity_poly.entity_id
_entity_poly.type
_entity_poly.pdbx_seq_one_letter_code
_entity_poly.pdbx_strand_id
1 'polypeptide(L)'
;MDRGDALSTLEMIASDQWGIVTTAQAAREGITRLQLSRLTQRGDLQRARQGVYLLPSHQGGPQDGIRAAWLSLEPKSFIDERWDERAPLVVSHESAARIHGIGRLIPAQYTFSTPGTKQTRQEGVRIRTGREIPDAQIVSIDGLPVTDVTRTVVDLAEAKIERGYLADIVSDALRKEGVRIDDLATQLNPSSRFYGATSGRNLVAELCAEASSVEDIIERRNRYVHSIDGLVDRLSDDDKQETIRDNLLILATLLESVTDPRSSPL
;
A
#
# COMPACT_ATOMS: atom_id res chain seq x y z
N MET A 1 -15.85 1.14 38.51
CA MET A 1 -15.66 2.18 37.50
C MET A 1 -17.00 2.41 36.83
N ASP A 2 -17.49 3.63 36.86
CA ASP A 2 -18.73 3.96 36.19
C ASP A 2 -18.53 4.05 34.64
N ARG A 3 -19.59 4.42 33.89
CA ARG A 3 -19.53 4.51 32.41
C ARG A 3 -18.62 5.65 31.95
N GLY A 4 -18.75 6.81 32.57
CA GLY A 4 -17.99 8.01 32.20
C GLY A 4 -16.50 7.81 32.44
N ASP A 5 -16.16 7.28 33.63
CA ASP A 5 -14.79 6.95 33.97
C ASP A 5 -14.18 5.93 33.01
N ALA A 6 -14.95 4.89 32.62
CA ALA A 6 -14.46 3.87 31.68
C ALA A 6 -14.19 4.44 30.29
N LEU A 7 -15.08 5.30 29.77
CA LEU A 7 -14.85 5.97 28.49
C LEU A 7 -13.66 6.91 28.54
N SER A 8 -13.56 7.75 29.58
CA SER A 8 -12.43 8.68 29.74
C SER A 8 -11.08 7.93 29.80
N THR A 9 -11.04 6.81 30.53
CA THR A 9 -9.84 5.97 30.58
C THR A 9 -9.50 5.37 29.22
N LEU A 10 -10.49 4.86 28.49
CA LEU A 10 -10.27 4.32 27.14
C LEU A 10 -9.78 5.39 26.18
N GLU A 11 -10.37 6.58 26.19
CA GLU A 11 -9.93 7.71 25.37
C GLU A 11 -8.47 8.11 25.67
N MET A 12 -8.10 8.13 26.95
CA MET A 12 -6.72 8.45 27.34
C MET A 12 -5.72 7.44 26.81
N ILE A 13 -5.96 6.13 26.95
CA ILE A 13 -5.03 5.10 26.49
C ILE A 13 -5.03 4.90 24.97
N ALA A 14 -6.07 5.34 24.28
CA ALA A 14 -6.19 5.23 22.84
C ALA A 14 -5.75 6.49 22.09
N SER A 15 -5.45 7.61 22.79
CA SER A 15 -5.08 8.89 22.19
C SER A 15 -3.89 8.76 21.26
N ASP A 16 -2.89 8.01 21.67
CA ASP A 16 -1.64 7.81 20.92
C ASP A 16 -1.69 6.57 19.99
N GLN A 17 -2.84 5.89 19.91
CA GLN A 17 -3.04 4.73 19.04
C GLN A 17 -4.33 4.84 18.20
N TRP A 18 -4.51 6.01 17.57
CA TRP A 18 -5.57 6.28 16.58
C TRP A 18 -7.00 6.17 17.09
N GLY A 19 -7.24 6.25 18.39
CA GLY A 19 -8.55 6.01 18.96
C GLY A 19 -8.97 4.53 18.90
N ILE A 20 -8.03 3.61 18.85
CA ILE A 20 -8.27 2.15 18.80
C ILE A 20 -7.75 1.52 20.08
N VAL A 21 -8.50 0.61 20.68
CA VAL A 21 -8.10 -0.09 21.88
C VAL A 21 -8.39 -1.58 21.80
N THR A 22 -7.56 -2.39 22.42
CA THR A 22 -7.80 -3.83 22.54
C THR A 22 -8.46 -4.18 23.88
N THR A 23 -9.15 -5.31 23.93
CA THR A 23 -9.68 -5.87 25.18
C THR A 23 -8.61 -6.06 26.26
N ALA A 24 -7.39 -6.41 25.85
CA ALA A 24 -6.31 -6.70 26.78
C ALA A 24 -5.67 -5.41 27.33
N GLN A 25 -5.55 -4.36 26.53
CA GLN A 25 -5.15 -3.03 26.99
C GLN A 25 -6.18 -2.45 27.96
N ALA A 26 -7.47 -2.50 27.61
CA ALA A 26 -8.55 -2.08 28.49
C ALA A 26 -8.52 -2.82 29.85
N ALA A 27 -8.20 -4.12 29.83
CA ALA A 27 -8.07 -4.92 31.06
C ALA A 27 -6.86 -4.51 31.92
N ARG A 28 -5.78 -4.02 31.33
CA ARG A 28 -4.64 -3.44 32.08
C ARG A 28 -5.06 -2.23 32.92
N GLU A 29 -6.04 -1.47 32.41
CA GLU A 29 -6.60 -0.29 33.06
C GLU A 29 -7.86 -0.62 33.90
N GLY A 30 -8.10 -1.89 34.21
CA GLY A 30 -9.19 -2.32 35.04
C GLY A 30 -10.57 -2.36 34.39
N ILE A 31 -10.65 -2.20 33.07
CA ILE A 31 -11.91 -2.26 32.35
C ILE A 31 -12.20 -3.68 31.88
N THR A 32 -13.32 -4.22 32.34
CA THR A 32 -13.71 -5.60 32.08
C THR A 32 -14.33 -5.81 30.71
N ARG A 33 -14.28 -7.05 30.22
CA ARG A 33 -14.98 -7.44 28.98
C ARG A 33 -16.48 -7.13 28.99
N LEU A 34 -17.11 -7.25 30.18
CA LEU A 34 -18.52 -6.94 30.32
C LEU A 34 -18.80 -5.44 30.14
N GLN A 35 -17.93 -4.57 30.65
CA GLN A 35 -18.03 -3.13 30.47
C GLN A 35 -17.84 -2.78 28.97
N LEU A 36 -16.83 -3.32 28.28
CA LEU A 36 -16.64 -3.13 26.83
C LEU A 36 -17.86 -3.60 26.03
N SER A 37 -18.44 -4.75 26.38
CA SER A 37 -19.65 -5.26 25.73
C SER A 37 -20.84 -4.30 25.90
N ARG A 38 -21.03 -3.76 27.11
CA ARG A 38 -22.11 -2.80 27.40
C ARG A 38 -21.91 -1.47 26.65
N LEU A 39 -20.68 -0.98 26.56
CA LEU A 39 -20.34 0.22 25.80
C LEU A 39 -20.62 0.00 24.29
N THR A 40 -20.25 -1.15 23.76
CA THR A 40 -20.52 -1.51 22.36
C THR A 40 -22.02 -1.63 22.08
N GLN A 41 -22.78 -2.28 22.97
CA GLN A 41 -24.25 -2.41 22.81
C GLN A 41 -24.99 -1.07 22.82
N ARG A 42 -24.43 -0.08 23.52
CA ARG A 42 -24.97 1.30 23.56
C ARG A 42 -24.54 2.18 22.40
N GLY A 43 -23.59 1.70 21.57
CA GLY A 43 -23.01 2.48 20.48
C GLY A 43 -21.89 3.44 20.92
N ASP A 44 -21.45 3.36 22.18
CA ASP A 44 -20.30 4.17 22.66
C ASP A 44 -18.97 3.68 22.09
N LEU A 45 -18.89 2.42 21.68
CA LEU A 45 -17.74 1.82 21.01
C LEU A 45 -18.21 1.07 19.77
N GLN A 46 -17.40 1.11 18.72
CA GLN A 46 -17.58 0.28 17.54
C GLN A 46 -16.56 -0.86 17.55
N ARG A 47 -17.00 -2.08 17.27
CA ARG A 47 -16.10 -3.23 17.19
C ARG A 47 -15.48 -3.31 15.78
N ALA A 48 -14.17 -3.08 15.66
CA ALA A 48 -13.45 -3.19 14.40
C ALA A 48 -13.16 -4.65 14.01
N ARG A 49 -12.75 -5.45 15.01
CA ARG A 49 -12.51 -6.90 14.88
C ARG A 49 -12.58 -7.56 16.25
N GLN A 50 -12.38 -8.87 16.29
CA GLN A 50 -12.44 -9.59 17.58
C GLN A 50 -11.43 -9.03 18.58
N GLY A 51 -11.94 -8.48 19.69
CA GLY A 51 -11.13 -7.93 20.76
C GLY A 51 -10.50 -6.57 20.49
N VAL A 52 -10.90 -5.87 19.41
CA VAL A 52 -10.44 -4.53 19.05
C VAL A 52 -11.62 -3.61 18.83
N TYR A 53 -11.58 -2.43 19.43
CA TYR A 53 -12.66 -1.45 19.45
C TYR A 53 -12.17 -0.08 19.00
N LEU A 54 -13.03 0.64 18.28
CA LEU A 54 -12.86 2.03 17.91
C LEU A 54 -13.64 2.90 18.92
N LEU A 55 -13.02 3.97 19.34
CA LEU A 55 -13.61 4.94 20.26
C LEU A 55 -14.35 6.05 19.50
N PRO A 56 -15.19 6.84 20.21
CA PRO A 56 -15.87 8.00 19.60
C PRO A 56 -14.90 9.04 19.01
N SER A 57 -13.71 9.20 19.60
CA SER A 57 -12.63 10.09 19.11
C SER A 57 -11.95 9.60 17.84
N HIS A 58 -12.19 8.35 17.42
CA HIS A 58 -11.60 7.78 16.22
C HIS A 58 -12.10 8.53 14.98
N GLN A 59 -11.17 9.10 14.21
CA GLN A 59 -11.50 9.92 13.05
C GLN A 59 -11.79 9.13 11.77
N GLY A 60 -11.57 7.82 11.79
CA GLY A 60 -11.67 6.99 10.61
C GLY A 60 -10.48 7.15 9.64
N GLY A 61 -10.23 6.12 8.86
CA GLY A 61 -9.19 6.20 7.83
C GLY A 61 -9.01 4.91 7.02
N PRO A 62 -8.39 5.01 5.84
CA PRO A 62 -8.19 3.85 4.96
C PRO A 62 -7.28 2.78 5.57
N GLN A 63 -6.56 3.11 6.64
CA GLN A 63 -5.62 2.23 7.33
C GLN A 63 -6.20 1.56 8.59
N ASP A 64 -7.45 1.82 8.95
CA ASP A 64 -8.03 1.32 10.21
C ASP A 64 -8.04 -0.19 10.30
N GLY A 65 -8.33 -0.87 9.19
CA GLY A 65 -8.32 -2.32 9.15
C GLY A 65 -6.95 -2.91 9.47
N ILE A 66 -5.88 -2.33 8.93
CA ILE A 66 -4.51 -2.81 9.19
C ILE A 66 -4.02 -2.42 10.59
N ARG A 67 -4.39 -1.23 11.09
CA ARG A 67 -4.12 -0.79 12.47
C ARG A 67 -4.77 -1.72 13.48
N ALA A 68 -6.05 -2.01 13.29
CA ALA A 68 -6.79 -2.95 14.12
C ALA A 68 -6.20 -4.38 14.04
N ALA A 69 -5.78 -4.83 12.86
CA ALA A 69 -5.11 -6.10 12.68
C ALA A 69 -3.78 -6.15 13.44
N TRP A 70 -2.95 -5.13 13.29
CA TRP A 70 -1.66 -5.02 13.95
C TRP A 70 -1.80 -5.02 15.48
N LEU A 71 -2.71 -4.21 16.03
CA LEU A 71 -2.99 -4.18 17.47
C LEU A 71 -3.47 -5.53 17.99
N SER A 72 -4.28 -6.25 17.21
CA SER A 72 -4.83 -7.55 17.62
C SER A 72 -3.79 -8.67 17.70
N LEU A 73 -2.63 -8.52 17.04
CA LEU A 73 -1.56 -9.53 17.05
C LEU A 73 -0.76 -9.55 18.36
N GLU A 74 -0.69 -8.42 19.05
CA GLU A 74 -0.06 -8.25 20.35
C GLU A 74 -0.96 -7.42 21.27
N PRO A 75 -2.11 -7.99 21.65
CA PRO A 75 -3.21 -7.21 22.19
C PRO A 75 -2.95 -6.61 23.58
N LYS A 76 -1.84 -6.95 24.23
CA LYS A 76 -1.47 -6.39 25.53
C LYS A 76 -0.58 -5.16 25.42
N SER A 77 0.26 -5.10 24.38
CA SER A 77 1.28 -4.06 24.24
C SER A 77 0.67 -2.78 23.65
N PHE A 78 1.01 -1.63 24.21
CA PHE A 78 0.76 -0.32 23.62
C PHE A 78 1.75 -0.04 22.47
N ILE A 79 1.53 1.01 21.69
CA ILE A 79 2.36 1.29 20.50
C ILE A 79 3.81 1.52 20.87
N ASP A 80 4.09 2.31 21.89
CA ASP A 80 5.44 2.60 22.39
C ASP A 80 6.18 1.33 22.83
N GLU A 81 5.51 0.43 23.56
CA GLU A 81 6.08 -0.84 24.00
C GLU A 81 6.49 -1.75 22.82
N ARG A 82 5.82 -1.62 21.65
CA ARG A 82 6.07 -2.46 20.45
C ARG A 82 7.29 -2.06 19.65
N TRP A 83 7.70 -0.80 19.72
CA TRP A 83 8.90 -0.33 19.04
C TRP A 83 10.19 -0.84 19.70
N ASP A 84 10.12 -1.17 21.00
CA ASP A 84 11.24 -1.70 21.78
C ASP A 84 11.37 -3.23 21.66
N GLU A 85 10.48 -3.90 20.94
CA GLU A 85 10.50 -5.36 20.81
C GLU A 85 11.65 -5.83 19.92
N ARG A 86 12.34 -6.93 20.34
CA ARG A 86 13.42 -7.56 19.58
C ARG A 86 12.96 -8.16 18.24
N ALA A 87 11.67 -8.40 18.08
CA ALA A 87 11.09 -9.03 16.90
C ALA A 87 9.80 -8.28 16.50
N PRO A 88 9.92 -7.03 16.01
CA PRO A 88 8.75 -6.23 15.69
C PRO A 88 7.92 -6.87 14.58
N LEU A 89 6.62 -6.66 14.66
CA LEU A 89 5.68 -6.97 13.58
C LEU A 89 5.62 -5.78 12.63
N VAL A 90 6.22 -5.90 11.48
CA VAL A 90 6.33 -4.85 10.47
C VAL A 90 5.33 -5.11 9.34
N VAL A 91 4.56 -4.10 8.95
CA VAL A 91 3.71 -4.17 7.76
C VAL A 91 4.58 -4.34 6.52
N SER A 92 4.24 -5.31 5.67
CA SER A 92 5.09 -5.69 4.54
C SER A 92 4.28 -6.09 3.30
N HIS A 93 4.97 -6.37 2.19
CA HIS A 93 4.39 -6.91 0.95
C HIS A 93 3.24 -6.04 0.42
N GLU A 94 2.11 -6.66 0.04
CA GLU A 94 0.94 -5.99 -0.54
C GLU A 94 0.34 -4.94 0.40
N SER A 95 0.42 -5.17 1.71
CA SER A 95 -0.08 -4.23 2.70
C SER A 95 0.80 -2.99 2.82
N ALA A 96 2.13 -3.15 2.74
CA ALA A 96 3.06 -2.03 2.70
C ALA A 96 2.94 -1.26 1.37
N ALA A 97 2.83 -1.96 0.24
CA ALA A 97 2.62 -1.33 -1.07
C ALA A 97 1.39 -0.41 -1.06
N ARG A 98 0.29 -0.87 -0.46
CA ARG A 98 -0.93 -0.06 -0.31
C ARG A 98 -0.71 1.17 0.56
N ILE A 99 0.02 1.05 1.68
CA ILE A 99 0.33 2.18 2.57
C ILE A 99 1.22 3.20 1.84
N HIS A 100 2.22 2.74 1.10
CA HIS A 100 3.08 3.60 0.29
C HIS A 100 2.38 4.21 -0.93
N GLY A 101 1.20 3.70 -1.31
CA GLY A 101 0.50 4.10 -2.51
C GLY A 101 1.31 3.78 -3.76
N ILE A 102 1.84 2.57 -3.87
CA ILE A 102 2.57 2.05 -5.02
C ILE A 102 1.86 0.82 -5.60
N GLY A 103 1.69 0.81 -6.92
CA GLY A 103 0.95 -0.21 -7.64
C GLY A 103 -0.56 -0.20 -7.35
N ARG A 104 -1.25 -1.22 -7.89
CA ARG A 104 -2.72 -1.34 -7.81
C ARG A 104 -3.17 -2.63 -7.11
N LEU A 105 -2.27 -3.29 -6.38
CA LEU A 105 -2.62 -4.51 -5.66
C LEU A 105 -3.65 -4.23 -4.57
N ILE A 106 -4.72 -5.02 -4.55
CA ILE A 106 -5.70 -5.05 -3.48
C ILE A 106 -5.34 -6.23 -2.57
N PRO A 107 -4.81 -5.99 -1.36
CA PRO A 107 -4.45 -7.07 -0.46
C PRO A 107 -5.68 -7.90 -0.06
N ALA A 108 -5.65 -9.22 -0.28
CA ALA A 108 -6.66 -10.12 0.23
C ALA A 108 -6.55 -10.32 1.76
N GLN A 109 -5.36 -10.08 2.30
CA GLN A 109 -5.03 -10.23 3.72
C GLN A 109 -4.07 -9.12 4.14
N TYR A 110 -4.13 -8.71 5.42
CA TYR A 110 -3.10 -7.84 6.00
C TYR A 110 -1.83 -8.65 6.25
N THR A 111 -0.74 -8.28 5.59
CA THR A 111 0.53 -9.01 5.65
C THR A 111 1.52 -8.28 6.55
N PHE A 112 2.08 -9.02 7.50
CA PHE A 112 3.12 -8.56 8.41
C PHE A 112 4.33 -9.49 8.29
N SER A 113 5.52 -8.95 8.52
CA SER A 113 6.77 -9.71 8.61
C SER A 113 7.38 -9.55 9.99
N THR A 114 8.08 -10.59 10.46
CA THR A 114 8.81 -10.57 11.73
C THR A 114 10.03 -11.51 11.65
N PRO A 115 11.16 -11.17 12.27
CA PRO A 115 12.30 -12.09 12.40
C PRO A 115 11.98 -13.29 13.31
N GLY A 116 11.04 -13.10 14.25
CA GLY A 116 10.63 -14.15 15.18
C GLY A 116 9.72 -15.22 14.57
N THR A 117 9.40 -16.23 15.37
CA THR A 117 8.39 -17.23 15.03
C THR A 117 7.06 -16.81 15.63
N LYS A 118 6.10 -16.45 14.81
CA LYS A 118 4.77 -16.06 15.24
C LYS A 118 3.73 -16.65 14.30
N GLN A 119 2.68 -17.21 14.85
CA GLN A 119 1.55 -17.73 14.08
C GLN A 119 0.27 -17.02 14.50
N THR A 120 -0.67 -16.91 13.56
CA THR A 120 -1.99 -16.35 13.82
C THR A 120 -3.06 -17.24 13.18
N ARG A 121 -4.23 -17.31 13.85
CA ARG A 121 -5.46 -17.90 13.30
C ARG A 121 -6.48 -16.82 12.95
N GLN A 122 -6.06 -15.56 12.97
CA GLN A 122 -6.96 -14.45 12.69
C GLN A 122 -7.26 -14.40 11.20
N GLU A 123 -8.54 -14.37 10.88
CA GLU A 123 -9.00 -14.21 9.50
C GLU A 123 -8.50 -12.90 8.88
N GLY A 124 -8.11 -12.95 7.61
CA GLY A 124 -7.62 -11.78 6.88
C GLY A 124 -6.24 -11.29 7.31
N VAL A 125 -5.46 -12.11 8.05
CA VAL A 125 -4.11 -11.76 8.50
C VAL A 125 -3.11 -12.84 8.12
N ARG A 126 -1.98 -12.43 7.56
CA ARG A 126 -0.82 -13.28 7.25
C ARG A 126 0.41 -12.77 7.98
N ILE A 127 1.16 -13.67 8.60
CA ILE A 127 2.46 -13.36 9.19
C ILE A 127 3.53 -14.16 8.43
N ARG A 128 4.55 -13.45 7.96
CA ARG A 128 5.77 -14.04 7.37
C ARG A 128 6.85 -14.02 8.43
N THR A 129 7.27 -15.20 8.83
CA THR A 129 8.21 -15.44 9.96
C THR A 129 9.62 -15.71 9.45
N GLY A 130 10.61 -15.52 10.34
CA GLY A 130 12.03 -15.81 10.03
C GLY A 130 12.64 -14.87 9.00
N ARG A 131 12.09 -13.67 8.83
CA ARG A 131 12.59 -12.66 7.89
C ARG A 131 13.20 -11.51 8.68
N GLU A 132 14.50 -11.42 8.64
CA GLU A 132 15.20 -10.25 9.17
C GLU A 132 14.88 -9.02 8.29
N ILE A 133 14.52 -7.95 8.94
CA ILE A 133 14.32 -6.65 8.34
C ILE A 133 15.23 -5.69 9.10
N PRO A 134 16.33 -5.22 8.48
CA PRO A 134 17.18 -4.22 9.10
C PRO A 134 16.40 -2.97 9.49
N ASP A 135 16.74 -2.35 10.62
CA ASP A 135 16.05 -1.14 11.09
C ASP A 135 16.03 -0.03 10.04
N ALA A 136 17.12 0.09 9.26
CA ALA A 136 17.18 1.05 8.15
C ALA A 136 16.17 0.79 7.02
N GLN A 137 15.53 -0.38 6.97
CA GLN A 137 14.47 -0.75 6.03
C GLN A 137 13.07 -0.71 6.65
N ILE A 138 12.94 -0.15 7.85
CA ILE A 138 11.66 0.05 8.54
C ILE A 138 11.44 1.55 8.66
N VAL A 139 10.28 2.01 8.21
CA VAL A 139 9.84 3.40 8.35
C VAL A 139 8.57 3.47 9.19
N SER A 140 8.42 4.54 9.95
CA SER A 140 7.16 4.81 10.66
C SER A 140 6.23 5.60 9.75
N ILE A 141 5.08 5.05 9.44
CA ILE A 141 4.02 5.75 8.70
C ILE A 141 2.80 5.82 9.59
N ASP A 142 2.45 7.02 10.01
CA ASP A 142 1.36 7.26 10.97
C ASP A 142 1.42 6.34 12.20
N GLY A 143 2.61 6.10 12.75
CA GLY A 143 2.82 5.25 13.92
C GLY A 143 2.86 3.73 13.64
N LEU A 144 2.61 3.28 12.41
CA LEU A 144 2.81 1.89 12.02
C LEU A 144 4.25 1.65 11.55
N PRO A 145 4.92 0.56 12.00
CA PRO A 145 6.16 0.11 11.39
C PRO A 145 5.86 -0.54 10.04
N VAL A 146 6.44 -0.02 8.97
CA VAL A 146 6.23 -0.45 7.58
C VAL A 146 7.58 -0.69 6.94
N THR A 147 7.73 -1.73 6.11
CA THR A 147 8.92 -1.86 5.27
C THR A 147 9.05 -0.64 4.37
N ASP A 148 10.28 -0.11 4.18
CA ASP A 148 10.50 0.98 3.25
C ASP A 148 10.07 0.59 1.82
N VAL A 149 10.02 1.57 0.91
CA VAL A 149 9.56 1.33 -0.46
C VAL A 149 10.42 0.30 -1.18
N THR A 150 11.74 0.41 -1.09
CA THR A 150 12.67 -0.52 -1.75
C THR A 150 12.51 -1.94 -1.23
N ARG A 151 12.46 -2.11 0.09
CA ARG A 151 12.24 -3.42 0.72
C ARG A 151 10.86 -3.99 0.35
N THR A 152 9.84 -3.17 0.31
CA THR A 152 8.49 -3.59 -0.09
C THR A 152 8.48 -4.16 -1.52
N VAL A 153 9.16 -3.51 -2.47
CA VAL A 153 9.29 -4.02 -3.84
C VAL A 153 10.04 -5.36 -3.87
N VAL A 154 11.14 -5.47 -3.13
CA VAL A 154 11.93 -6.71 -3.05
C VAL A 154 11.11 -7.85 -2.46
N ASP A 155 10.40 -7.62 -1.36
CA ASP A 155 9.54 -8.61 -0.72
C ASP A 155 8.46 -9.14 -1.68
N LEU A 156 7.87 -8.26 -2.49
CA LEU A 156 6.87 -8.62 -3.50
C LEU A 156 7.47 -9.41 -4.66
N ALA A 157 8.66 -9.03 -5.13
CA ALA A 157 9.37 -9.76 -6.16
C ALA A 157 9.77 -11.17 -5.69
N GLU A 158 10.25 -11.32 -4.45
CA GLU A 158 10.53 -12.62 -3.84
C GLU A 158 9.26 -13.46 -3.62
N ALA A 159 8.14 -12.82 -3.35
CA ALA A 159 6.84 -13.47 -3.27
C ALA A 159 6.31 -13.91 -4.65
N LYS A 160 7.04 -13.59 -5.72
CA LYS A 160 6.73 -13.98 -7.11
C LYS A 160 5.36 -13.51 -7.56
N ILE A 161 5.02 -12.26 -7.26
CA ILE A 161 3.78 -11.67 -7.79
C ILE A 161 3.82 -11.66 -9.32
N GLU A 162 2.68 -11.52 -9.94
CA GLU A 162 2.56 -11.44 -11.40
C GLU A 162 3.35 -10.23 -11.92
N ARG A 163 4.02 -10.40 -13.10
CA ARG A 163 4.99 -9.46 -13.65
C ARG A 163 4.41 -8.07 -13.91
N GLY A 164 3.18 -7.97 -14.42
CA GLY A 164 2.55 -6.69 -14.71
C GLY A 164 2.29 -5.88 -13.43
N TYR A 165 1.85 -6.52 -12.34
CA TYR A 165 1.75 -5.84 -11.04
C TYR A 165 3.10 -5.38 -10.52
N LEU A 166 4.17 -6.18 -10.72
CA LEU A 166 5.51 -5.78 -10.31
C LEU A 166 6.00 -4.57 -11.13
N ALA A 167 5.65 -4.50 -12.42
CA ALA A 167 5.98 -3.37 -13.29
C ALA A 167 5.35 -2.06 -12.78
N ASP A 168 4.05 -2.07 -12.47
CA ASP A 168 3.35 -0.93 -11.88
C ASP A 168 4.03 -0.48 -10.58
N ILE A 169 4.34 -1.44 -9.69
CA ILE A 169 4.94 -1.18 -8.38
C ILE A 169 6.36 -0.60 -8.51
N VAL A 170 7.20 -1.14 -9.40
CA VAL A 170 8.56 -0.62 -9.64
C VAL A 170 8.51 0.78 -10.22
N SER A 171 7.64 1.02 -11.20
CA SER A 171 7.45 2.35 -11.79
C SER A 171 7.03 3.40 -10.76
N ASP A 172 6.06 3.07 -9.91
CA ASP A 172 5.60 3.97 -8.84
C ASP A 172 6.66 4.16 -7.75
N ALA A 173 7.38 3.09 -7.39
CA ALA A 173 8.44 3.14 -6.39
C ALA A 173 9.56 4.11 -6.79
N LEU A 174 9.97 4.11 -8.07
CA LEU A 174 11.02 5.01 -8.58
C LEU A 174 10.61 6.48 -8.60
N ARG A 175 9.31 6.79 -8.47
CA ARG A 175 8.80 8.15 -8.31
C ARG A 175 8.80 8.62 -6.85
N LYS A 176 9.03 7.71 -5.90
CA LYS A 176 9.08 8.05 -4.48
C LYS A 176 10.44 8.63 -4.09
N GLU A 177 10.40 9.62 -3.20
CA GLU A 177 11.61 10.22 -2.66
C GLU A 177 12.50 9.19 -1.96
N GLY A 178 13.79 9.27 -2.14
CA GLY A 178 14.79 8.38 -1.51
C GLY A 178 14.98 7.04 -2.21
N VAL A 179 14.16 6.66 -3.19
CA VAL A 179 14.34 5.40 -3.94
C VAL A 179 15.36 5.60 -5.06
N ARG A 180 16.47 4.86 -5.00
CA ARG A 180 17.54 4.89 -6.00
C ARG A 180 17.45 3.68 -6.92
N ILE A 181 17.47 3.93 -8.22
CA ILE A 181 17.38 2.88 -9.22
C ILE A 181 18.49 1.82 -9.09
N ASP A 182 19.71 2.23 -8.74
CA ASP A 182 20.85 1.30 -8.61
C ASP A 182 20.70 0.40 -7.38
N ASP A 183 20.19 0.94 -6.27
CA ASP A 183 19.96 0.18 -5.04
C ASP A 183 18.83 -0.84 -5.26
N LEU A 184 17.72 -0.39 -5.87
CA LEU A 184 16.59 -1.26 -6.21
C LEU A 184 17.02 -2.37 -7.18
N ALA A 185 17.77 -2.05 -8.23
CA ALA A 185 18.28 -3.01 -9.19
C ALA A 185 19.21 -4.06 -8.54
N THR A 186 20.07 -3.61 -7.61
CA THR A 186 20.96 -4.51 -6.88
C THR A 186 20.16 -5.49 -6.01
N GLN A 187 19.17 -4.99 -5.29
CA GLN A 187 18.34 -5.82 -4.41
C GLN A 187 17.38 -6.75 -5.18
N LEU A 188 16.95 -6.39 -6.37
CA LEU A 188 16.11 -7.24 -7.25
C LEU A 188 16.93 -8.29 -8.04
N ASN A 189 18.28 -8.23 -8.01
CA ASN A 189 19.10 -9.16 -8.77
C ASN A 189 18.83 -10.65 -8.49
N PRO A 190 18.58 -11.10 -7.23
CA PRO A 190 18.22 -12.49 -6.95
C PRO A 190 16.93 -12.96 -7.62
N SER A 191 15.96 -12.06 -7.77
CA SER A 191 14.64 -12.34 -8.37
C SER A 191 14.64 -12.23 -9.91
N SER A 192 15.69 -11.63 -10.51
CA SER A 192 15.73 -11.28 -11.94
C SER A 192 15.45 -12.48 -12.86
N ARG A 193 16.09 -13.63 -12.58
CA ARG A 193 15.93 -14.84 -13.40
C ARG A 193 14.51 -15.39 -13.40
N PHE A 194 13.80 -15.30 -12.27
CA PHE A 194 12.42 -15.72 -12.19
C PHE A 194 11.52 -14.90 -13.15
N TYR A 195 11.82 -13.61 -13.29
CA TYR A 195 11.10 -12.70 -14.18
C TYR A 195 11.66 -12.65 -15.61
N GLY A 196 12.58 -13.55 -15.97
CA GLY A 196 13.11 -13.67 -17.33
C GLY A 196 14.24 -12.71 -17.66
N ALA A 197 14.71 -11.89 -16.71
CA ALA A 197 15.78 -10.94 -16.90
C ALA A 197 17.16 -11.51 -16.54
N THR A 198 18.23 -11.00 -17.17
CA THR A 198 19.62 -11.46 -16.96
C THR A 198 20.26 -10.83 -15.72
N SER A 199 19.73 -9.71 -15.26
CA SER A 199 20.18 -8.98 -14.06
C SER A 199 19.06 -8.14 -13.48
N GLY A 200 19.22 -7.69 -12.21
CA GLY A 200 18.27 -6.77 -11.60
C GLY A 200 18.16 -5.43 -12.33
N ARG A 201 19.27 -4.92 -12.91
CA ARG A 201 19.25 -3.69 -13.73
C ARG A 201 18.39 -3.87 -14.99
N ASN A 202 18.54 -5.00 -15.68
CA ASN A 202 17.72 -5.30 -16.86
C ASN A 202 16.26 -5.51 -16.45
N LEU A 203 16.01 -6.20 -15.33
CA LEU A 203 14.66 -6.37 -14.79
C LEU A 203 13.99 -5.01 -14.56
N VAL A 204 14.64 -4.09 -13.84
CA VAL A 204 14.08 -2.75 -13.57
C VAL A 204 13.82 -2.00 -14.88
N ALA A 205 14.75 -2.02 -15.83
CA ALA A 205 14.59 -1.34 -17.14
C ALA A 205 13.39 -1.90 -17.92
N GLU A 206 13.26 -3.22 -18.00
CA GLU A 206 12.15 -3.89 -18.67
C GLU A 206 10.81 -3.60 -18.01
N LEU A 207 10.73 -3.67 -16.66
CA LEU A 207 9.51 -3.39 -15.91
C LEU A 207 9.07 -1.92 -16.05
N CYS A 208 10.03 -0.98 -16.08
CA CYS A 208 9.71 0.44 -16.34
C CYS A 208 9.18 0.65 -17.75
N ALA A 209 9.76 -0.01 -18.76
CA ALA A 209 9.28 0.07 -20.13
C ALA A 209 7.87 -0.51 -20.26
N GLU A 210 7.57 -1.61 -19.58
CA GLU A 210 6.26 -2.26 -19.57
C GLU A 210 5.19 -1.39 -18.90
N ALA A 211 5.50 -0.78 -17.74
CA ALA A 211 4.59 0.12 -17.03
C ALA A 211 4.34 1.44 -17.80
N SER A 212 5.38 1.99 -18.46
CA SER A 212 5.28 3.25 -19.19
C SER A 212 4.43 3.14 -20.44
N SER A 213 4.29 1.94 -21.04
CA SER A 213 3.65 1.76 -22.33
C SER A 213 2.15 2.09 -22.33
N VAL A 214 1.44 1.89 -21.23
CA VAL A 214 -0.03 2.09 -21.19
C VAL A 214 -0.40 3.48 -20.68
N GLU A 215 0.20 3.95 -19.59
CA GLU A 215 -0.13 5.26 -19.00
C GLU A 215 0.42 6.44 -19.81
N ASP A 216 1.66 6.36 -20.27
CA ASP A 216 2.22 7.40 -21.16
C ASP A 216 1.44 7.54 -22.46
N ILE A 217 0.93 6.43 -23.02
CA ILE A 217 0.11 6.45 -24.23
C ILE A 217 -1.26 7.08 -23.93
N ILE A 218 -1.90 6.72 -22.81
CA ILE A 218 -3.18 7.31 -22.38
C ILE A 218 -3.01 8.81 -22.07
N GLU A 219 -1.93 9.18 -21.40
CA GLU A 219 -1.66 10.59 -21.06
C GLU A 219 -1.28 11.44 -22.28
N ARG A 220 -0.49 10.89 -23.22
CA ARG A 220 -0.23 11.52 -24.52
C ARG A 220 -1.51 11.67 -25.31
N ARG A 221 -2.34 10.64 -25.36
CA ARG A 221 -3.65 10.69 -26.01
C ARG A 221 -4.53 11.77 -25.37
N ASN A 222 -4.63 11.81 -24.04
CA ASN A 222 -5.48 12.80 -23.35
C ASN A 222 -4.96 14.24 -23.55
N ARG A 223 -3.64 14.46 -23.47
CA ARG A 223 -3.04 15.76 -23.79
C ARG A 223 -3.29 16.18 -25.24
N TYR A 224 -3.22 15.22 -26.15
CA TYR A 224 -3.47 15.47 -27.58
C TYR A 224 -4.93 15.81 -27.84
N VAL A 225 -5.89 15.06 -27.26
CA VAL A 225 -7.33 15.35 -27.34
C VAL A 225 -7.65 16.74 -26.78
N HIS A 226 -7.13 17.10 -25.61
CA HIS A 226 -7.33 18.44 -25.03
C HIS A 226 -6.72 19.55 -25.87
N SER A 227 -5.59 19.30 -26.55
CA SER A 227 -4.99 20.28 -27.45
C SER A 227 -5.81 20.49 -28.72
N ILE A 228 -6.47 19.42 -29.21
CA ILE A 228 -7.35 19.45 -30.36
C ILE A 228 -8.66 20.21 -30.03
N ASP A 229 -9.29 19.92 -28.90
CA ASP A 229 -10.51 20.62 -28.48
C ASP A 229 -10.30 22.14 -28.44
N GLY A 230 -9.16 22.57 -27.89
CA GLY A 230 -8.81 24.01 -27.86
C GLY A 230 -8.42 24.60 -29.22
N LEU A 231 -8.06 23.78 -30.22
CA LEU A 231 -7.78 24.21 -31.58
C LEU A 231 -9.07 24.27 -32.43
N VAL A 232 -9.91 23.25 -32.35
CA VAL A 232 -11.18 23.13 -33.06
C VAL A 232 -12.13 24.29 -32.72
N ASP A 233 -12.13 24.75 -31.47
CA ASP A 233 -12.94 25.89 -31.03
C ASP A 233 -12.52 27.23 -31.66
N ARG A 234 -11.33 27.32 -32.24
CA ARG A 234 -10.76 28.54 -32.84
C ARG A 234 -10.78 28.55 -34.38
N LEU A 235 -11.18 27.46 -35.03
CA LEU A 235 -11.17 27.31 -36.47
C LEU A 235 -12.55 27.68 -37.08
N SER A 236 -12.50 28.16 -38.33
CA SER A 236 -13.70 28.31 -39.15
C SER A 236 -14.30 26.94 -39.51
N ASP A 237 -15.61 26.91 -39.86
CA ASP A 237 -16.31 25.62 -40.09
C ASP A 237 -15.73 24.82 -41.27
N ASP A 238 -15.11 25.47 -42.24
CA ASP A 238 -14.44 24.81 -43.40
C ASP A 238 -13.10 24.17 -42.98
N ASP A 239 -12.34 24.80 -42.10
CA ASP A 239 -11.07 24.29 -41.60
C ASP A 239 -11.22 23.16 -40.56
N LYS A 240 -12.38 23.08 -39.90
CA LYS A 240 -12.67 22.05 -38.91
C LYS A 240 -12.66 20.63 -39.48
N GLN A 241 -13.20 20.44 -40.68
CA GLN A 241 -13.29 19.11 -41.29
C GLN A 241 -11.91 18.54 -41.65
N GLU A 242 -11.02 19.36 -42.18
CA GLU A 242 -9.66 18.95 -42.53
C GLU A 242 -8.83 18.65 -41.28
N THR A 243 -8.90 19.51 -40.27
CA THR A 243 -8.22 19.34 -38.99
C THR A 243 -8.70 18.10 -38.24
N ILE A 244 -10.00 17.81 -38.25
CA ILE A 244 -10.56 16.59 -37.63
C ILE A 244 -10.06 15.34 -38.35
N ARG A 245 -9.99 15.35 -39.66
CA ARG A 245 -9.51 14.21 -40.47
C ARG A 245 -8.06 13.89 -40.19
N ASP A 246 -7.19 14.91 -40.16
CA ASP A 246 -5.74 14.75 -39.91
C ASP A 246 -5.50 14.26 -38.45
N ASN A 247 -6.26 14.76 -37.51
CA ASN A 247 -6.15 14.36 -36.12
C ASN A 247 -6.69 12.94 -35.85
N LEU A 248 -7.73 12.50 -36.57
CA LEU A 248 -8.19 11.11 -36.54
C LEU A 248 -7.15 10.14 -37.10
N LEU A 249 -6.39 10.54 -38.13
CA LEU A 249 -5.31 9.75 -38.69
C LEU A 249 -4.14 9.57 -37.69
N ILE A 250 -3.78 10.63 -36.99
CA ILE A 250 -2.75 10.59 -35.93
C ILE A 250 -3.20 9.73 -34.76
N LEU A 251 -4.47 9.84 -34.32
CA LEU A 251 -5.04 8.98 -33.27
C LEU A 251 -5.09 7.50 -33.68
N ALA A 252 -5.42 7.22 -34.93
CA ALA A 252 -5.40 5.83 -35.45
C ALA A 252 -3.97 5.27 -35.43
N THR A 253 -2.97 6.03 -35.85
CA THR A 253 -1.56 5.62 -35.82
C THR A 253 -1.04 5.39 -34.41
N LEU A 254 -1.47 6.22 -33.43
CA LEU A 254 -1.14 6.04 -32.02
C LEU A 254 -1.83 4.80 -31.43
N LEU A 255 -3.03 4.46 -31.87
CA LEU A 255 -3.75 3.24 -31.45
C LEU A 255 -3.14 1.98 -32.08
N GLU A 256 -2.71 2.02 -33.33
CA GLU A 256 -2.02 0.90 -33.99
C GLU A 256 -0.69 0.57 -33.34
N SER A 257 0.06 1.57 -32.85
CA SER A 257 1.31 1.35 -32.10
C SER A 257 1.10 0.65 -30.75
N VAL A 258 -0.12 0.64 -30.20
CA VAL A 258 -0.50 -0.06 -28.95
C VAL A 258 -0.88 -1.51 -29.21
N THR A 259 -1.40 -1.81 -30.40
CA THR A 259 -1.95 -3.15 -30.74
C THR A 259 -0.93 -4.05 -31.43
N ASP A 260 0.21 -3.53 -31.92
CA ASP A 260 1.28 -4.33 -32.51
C ASP A 260 2.54 -4.38 -31.63
N PRO A 261 2.76 -5.49 -30.88
CA PRO A 261 3.95 -5.67 -30.05
C PRO A 261 5.27 -5.78 -30.85
N ARG A 262 5.24 -5.69 -32.19
CA ARG A 262 6.43 -5.82 -33.07
C ARG A 262 6.96 -4.47 -33.57
N SER A 263 6.33 -3.36 -33.27
CA SER A 263 6.73 -2.02 -33.70
C SER A 263 7.56 -1.25 -32.65
N SER A 264 8.48 -1.92 -31.94
CA SER A 264 9.53 -1.21 -31.21
C SER A 264 10.60 -0.74 -32.18
N PRO A 265 10.89 0.55 -32.33
CA PRO A 265 12.06 0.97 -33.04
C PRO A 265 13.31 0.59 -32.24
N LEU A 266 14.31 0.05 -32.96
CA LEU A 266 15.66 -0.29 -32.56
C LEU A 266 16.38 0.83 -31.80
#